data_9dafd8fbb2b627863a453691f82c2f17
#
_entry.id   9dafd8fbb2b627863a453691f82c2f17
#
_cell.length_a   1.000
_cell.length_b   1.000
_cell.length_c   1.000
_cell.angle_alpha   90.00
_cell.angle_beta   90.00
_cell.angle_gamma   90.00
#
_symmetry.space_group_name_H-M   'P 1'
#
loop_
_entity.id
_entity.type
_entity.pdbx_description
1 polymer ?
#
loop_
_entity_poly.entity_id
_entity_poly.type
_entity_poly.pdbx_seq_one_letter_code
_entity_poly.pdbx_strand_id
1 'polypeptide(L)'
;FTARDIYNIAKKLGKTTEHVIQECGEVSIGYSSRIPLVHMVPIGLQRRCPLLRDDGRCSVHDCKPTACALFPVGRVASIEGVLDKNMEVTKDCVKVRYVLNDFNCGSAKRHNTIRSWLARFQIPEEDDFFLEWTVVTANLSVMVNKMENLHFPSRTLEMVWNIIFSLLYVNYDTGKEFMPQFELAAEQLNALCRKFWSLEAEETEDSSIDKPKMPDLL
;
A
#
# COMPACT_ATOMS: atom_id res chain seq x y z
N PHE A 1 -1.07 3.23 -7.20
CA PHE A 1 -2.25 2.36 -7.18
C PHE A 1 -2.32 1.56 -5.88
N THR A 2 -3.52 1.30 -5.40
CA THR A 2 -3.80 0.26 -4.41
C THR A 2 -4.21 -1.05 -5.09
N ALA A 3 -4.25 -2.16 -4.34
CA ALA A 3 -4.78 -3.42 -4.85
C ALA A 3 -6.20 -3.27 -5.45
N ARG A 4 -7.07 -2.53 -4.75
CA ARG A 4 -8.45 -2.28 -5.19
C ARG A 4 -8.52 -1.49 -6.50
N ASP A 5 -7.62 -0.52 -6.68
CA ASP A 5 -7.55 0.25 -7.93
C ASP A 5 -7.22 -0.67 -9.11
N ILE A 6 -6.20 -1.51 -8.96
CA ILE A 6 -5.76 -2.43 -10.02
C ILE A 6 -6.83 -3.48 -10.30
N TYR A 7 -7.42 -4.08 -9.25
CA TYR A 7 -8.50 -5.04 -9.39
C TYR A 7 -9.70 -4.45 -10.15
N ASN A 8 -10.15 -3.25 -9.79
CA ASN A 8 -11.28 -2.60 -10.44
C ASN A 8 -11.01 -2.29 -11.91
N ILE A 9 -9.81 -1.82 -12.24
CA ILE A 9 -9.38 -1.60 -13.62
C ILE A 9 -9.36 -2.92 -14.38
N ALA A 10 -8.77 -3.97 -13.82
CA ALA A 10 -8.67 -5.28 -14.42
C ALA A 10 -10.05 -5.88 -14.71
N LYS A 11 -10.94 -5.86 -13.73
CA LYS A 11 -12.33 -6.30 -13.86
C LYS A 11 -13.08 -5.53 -14.96
N LYS A 12 -12.92 -4.21 -15.00
CA LYS A 12 -13.55 -3.35 -16.01
C LYS A 12 -13.07 -3.62 -17.44
N LEU A 13 -11.78 -3.91 -17.58
CA LEU A 13 -11.15 -4.16 -18.88
C LEU A 13 -11.20 -5.64 -19.30
N GLY A 14 -11.72 -6.54 -18.45
CA GLY A 14 -11.71 -7.99 -18.70
C GLY A 14 -10.30 -8.57 -18.76
N LYS A 15 -9.37 -8.05 -17.96
CA LYS A 15 -7.96 -8.43 -17.89
C LYS A 15 -7.61 -9.01 -16.52
N THR A 16 -6.42 -9.59 -16.41
CA THR A 16 -5.83 -9.92 -15.11
C THR A 16 -5.20 -8.69 -14.48
N THR A 17 -5.03 -8.68 -13.17
CA THR A 17 -4.34 -7.62 -12.43
C THR A 17 -2.90 -7.45 -12.92
N GLU A 18 -2.20 -8.57 -13.15
CA GLU A 18 -0.85 -8.57 -13.71
C GLU A 18 -0.79 -7.88 -15.07
N HIS A 19 -1.73 -8.16 -15.97
CA HIS A 19 -1.80 -7.54 -17.30
C HIS A 19 -1.98 -6.03 -17.23
N VAL A 20 -2.83 -5.55 -16.31
CA VAL A 20 -3.03 -4.12 -16.07
C VAL A 20 -1.74 -3.46 -15.57
N ILE A 21 -1.00 -4.11 -14.67
CA ILE A 21 0.28 -3.60 -14.17
C ILE A 21 1.29 -3.50 -15.32
N GLN A 22 1.40 -4.53 -16.15
CA GLN A 22 2.32 -4.57 -17.29
C GLN A 22 2.02 -3.48 -18.34
N GLU A 23 0.74 -3.19 -18.60
CA GLU A 23 0.35 -2.20 -19.61
C GLU A 23 0.34 -0.75 -19.11
N CYS A 24 -0.02 -0.54 -17.86
CA CYS A 24 -0.32 0.80 -17.34
C CYS A 24 0.59 1.21 -16.18
N GLY A 25 1.38 0.30 -15.64
CA GLY A 25 2.11 0.51 -14.40
C GLY A 25 3.61 0.26 -14.52
N GLU A 26 4.30 0.77 -13.53
CA GLU A 26 5.69 0.46 -13.21
C GLU A 26 5.78 0.09 -11.74
N VAL A 27 6.59 -0.90 -11.42
CA VAL A 27 6.84 -1.34 -10.04
C VAL A 27 8.18 -0.77 -9.60
N SER A 28 8.17 -0.08 -8.46
CA SER A 28 9.39 0.40 -7.83
C SER A 28 9.35 0.16 -6.32
N ILE A 29 10.51 0.06 -5.69
CA ILE A 29 10.60 0.02 -4.23
C ILE A 29 10.46 1.44 -3.70
N GLY A 30 9.48 1.66 -2.84
CA GLY A 30 9.23 2.97 -2.22
C GLY A 30 10.42 3.44 -1.40
N TYR A 31 10.83 4.69 -1.56
CA TYR A 31 12.01 5.25 -0.88
C TYR A 31 11.92 5.14 0.64
N SER A 32 10.80 5.54 1.22
CA SER A 32 10.59 5.50 2.68
C SER A 32 9.91 4.22 3.15
N SER A 33 8.97 3.67 2.37
CA SER A 33 8.23 2.47 2.75
C SER A 33 9.02 1.18 2.57
N ARG A 34 10.02 1.19 1.68
CA ARG A 34 10.85 0.04 1.33
C ARG A 34 10.09 -1.19 0.82
N ILE A 35 8.80 -1.04 0.47
CA ILE A 35 7.97 -2.09 -0.13
C ILE A 35 7.68 -1.78 -1.61
N PRO A 36 7.30 -2.80 -2.42
CA PRO A 36 6.89 -2.60 -3.80
C PRO A 36 5.66 -1.68 -3.90
N LEU A 37 5.74 -0.70 -4.78
CA LEU A 37 4.67 0.24 -5.10
C LEU A 37 4.40 0.20 -6.60
N VAL A 38 3.13 0.22 -6.98
CA VAL A 38 2.73 0.31 -8.38
C VAL A 38 2.32 1.74 -8.72
N HIS A 39 3.02 2.33 -9.66
CA HIS A 39 2.75 3.68 -10.18
C HIS A 39 2.19 3.61 -11.59
N MET A 40 1.32 4.56 -11.95
CA MET A 40 0.88 4.71 -13.35
C MET A 40 2.00 5.34 -14.17
N VAL A 41 2.29 4.77 -15.35
CA VAL A 41 3.28 5.31 -16.28
C VAL A 41 2.58 6.03 -17.42
N PRO A 42 2.78 7.35 -17.56
CA PRO A 42 2.31 8.08 -18.72
C PRO A 42 3.01 7.61 -20.00
N ILE A 43 2.24 7.46 -21.08
CA ILE A 43 2.73 6.97 -22.39
C ILE A 43 2.90 8.08 -23.42
N GLY A 44 3.81 7.84 -24.37
CA GLY A 44 4.08 8.71 -25.50
C GLY A 44 4.78 10.04 -25.15
N LEU A 45 5.10 10.83 -26.16
CA LEU A 45 5.79 12.13 -26.01
C LEU A 45 4.99 13.14 -25.20
N GLN A 46 3.67 13.07 -25.26
CA GLN A 46 2.76 13.96 -24.52
C GLN A 46 2.50 13.53 -23.08
N ARG A 47 3.12 12.43 -22.63
CA ARG A 47 2.94 11.87 -21.27
C ARG A 47 1.47 11.70 -20.89
N ARG A 48 0.68 11.11 -21.78
CA ARG A 48 -0.76 10.88 -21.55
C ARG A 48 -0.97 9.67 -20.65
N CYS A 49 -2.07 9.71 -19.89
CA CYS A 49 -2.51 8.54 -19.13
C CYS A 49 -2.83 7.37 -20.09
N PRO A 50 -2.33 6.15 -19.85
CA PRO A 50 -2.59 4.99 -20.72
C PRO A 50 -4.06 4.57 -20.77
N LEU A 51 -4.87 5.00 -19.80
CA LEU A 51 -6.30 4.72 -19.71
C LEU A 51 -7.17 5.79 -20.39
N LEU A 52 -6.58 6.77 -21.10
CA LEU A 52 -7.33 7.72 -21.91
C LEU A 52 -7.62 7.15 -23.29
N ARG A 53 -8.86 7.32 -23.74
CA ARG A 53 -9.29 7.07 -25.12
C ARG A 53 -8.81 8.19 -26.04
N ASP A 54 -8.95 8.01 -27.35
CA ASP A 54 -8.58 9.01 -28.34
C ASP A 54 -9.38 10.30 -28.21
N ASP A 55 -10.64 10.20 -27.73
CA ASP A 55 -11.52 11.36 -27.44
C ASP A 55 -11.15 12.10 -26.13
N GLY A 56 -10.09 11.69 -25.45
CA GLY A 56 -9.61 12.27 -24.20
C GLY A 56 -10.41 11.86 -22.95
N ARG A 57 -11.38 10.96 -23.07
CA ARG A 57 -12.14 10.44 -21.94
C ARG A 57 -11.45 9.25 -21.29
N CYS A 58 -11.61 9.14 -19.97
CA CYS A 58 -11.09 8.00 -19.23
C CYS A 58 -11.89 6.71 -19.54
N SER A 59 -11.20 5.64 -19.96
CA SER A 59 -11.82 4.35 -20.26
C SER A 59 -12.38 3.64 -19.03
N VAL A 60 -11.89 3.99 -17.85
CA VAL A 60 -12.29 3.44 -16.55
C VAL A 60 -12.92 4.51 -15.66
N HIS A 61 -13.69 5.44 -16.23
CA HIS A 61 -14.22 6.59 -15.50
C HIS A 61 -15.11 6.22 -14.31
N ASP A 62 -15.86 5.17 -14.42
CA ASP A 62 -16.78 4.63 -13.41
C ASP A 62 -16.08 3.83 -12.30
N CYS A 63 -14.84 3.43 -12.52
CA CYS A 63 -14.01 2.73 -11.54
C CYS A 63 -12.58 3.33 -11.48
N LYS A 64 -12.48 4.65 -11.56
CA LYS A 64 -11.21 5.37 -11.47
C LYS A 64 -10.39 4.95 -10.26
N PRO A 65 -9.04 4.92 -10.41
CA PRO A 65 -8.17 4.85 -9.24
C PRO A 65 -8.56 5.90 -8.21
N THR A 66 -8.49 5.53 -6.94
CA THR A 66 -8.92 6.40 -5.83
C THR A 66 -8.23 7.76 -5.87
N ALA A 67 -6.94 7.82 -6.19
CA ALA A 67 -6.21 9.08 -6.33
C ALA A 67 -6.78 9.97 -7.45
N CYS A 68 -7.21 9.38 -8.59
CA CYS A 68 -7.84 10.13 -9.69
C CYS A 68 -9.26 10.59 -9.34
N ALA A 69 -10.02 9.77 -8.61
CA ALA A 69 -11.37 10.10 -8.19
C ALA A 69 -11.40 11.22 -7.15
N LEU A 70 -10.46 11.20 -6.22
CA LEU A 70 -10.35 12.20 -5.16
C LEU A 70 -9.87 13.57 -5.68
N PHE A 71 -9.04 13.62 -6.72
CA PHE A 71 -8.46 14.88 -7.18
C PHE A 71 -9.51 16.02 -7.31
N PRO A 72 -9.26 17.22 -6.80
CA PRO A 72 -8.01 17.74 -6.22
C PRO A 72 -7.83 17.46 -4.71
N VAL A 73 -8.70 16.68 -4.10
CA VAL A 73 -8.59 16.25 -2.71
C VAL A 73 -7.58 15.11 -2.60
N GLY A 74 -6.71 15.16 -1.61
CA GLY A 74 -5.86 14.05 -1.20
C GLY A 74 -6.40 13.39 0.07
N ARG A 75 -6.25 12.07 0.20
CA ARG A 75 -6.51 11.32 1.43
C ARG A 75 -5.17 10.89 2.01
N VAL A 76 -4.91 11.29 3.24
CA VAL A 76 -3.66 11.03 3.96
C VAL A 76 -3.96 10.24 5.21
N ALA A 77 -3.24 9.16 5.41
CA ALA A 77 -3.23 8.41 6.67
C ALA A 77 -1.98 8.78 7.47
N SER A 78 -2.13 8.99 8.76
CA SER A 78 -1.06 9.10 9.74
C SER A 78 -1.21 8.01 10.78
N ILE A 79 -0.10 7.45 11.23
CA ILE A 79 -0.07 6.48 12.32
C ILE A 79 0.27 7.25 13.59
N GLU A 80 -0.64 7.21 14.56
CA GLU A 80 -0.49 7.87 15.85
C GLU A 80 -0.24 6.82 16.94
N GLY A 81 0.59 7.17 17.90
CA GLY A 81 0.97 6.30 19.01
C GLY A 81 2.47 6.02 19.04
N VAL A 82 2.94 5.53 20.16
CA VAL A 82 4.33 5.07 20.31
C VAL A 82 4.40 3.68 19.67
N LEU A 83 5.04 3.60 18.51
CA LEU A 83 5.43 2.32 17.94
C LEU A 83 6.59 1.79 18.80
N ASP A 84 6.31 1.01 19.83
CA ASP A 84 7.32 0.19 20.46
C ASP A 84 7.93 -0.74 19.41
N LYS A 85 9.19 -1.09 19.57
CA LYS A 85 10.01 -1.82 18.58
C LYS A 85 9.37 -3.14 18.08
N ASN A 86 8.32 -3.62 18.76
CA ASN A 86 7.59 -4.86 18.46
C ASN A 86 6.07 -4.63 18.32
N MET A 87 5.60 -3.39 18.16
CA MET A 87 4.18 -3.12 18.11
C MET A 87 3.66 -3.19 16.68
N GLU A 88 2.75 -4.11 16.46
CA GLU A 88 1.97 -4.22 15.22
C GLU A 88 1.06 -2.99 15.10
N VAL A 89 1.10 -2.33 13.95
CA VAL A 89 0.16 -1.24 13.63
C VAL A 89 -1.23 -1.83 13.53
N THR A 90 -2.20 -1.22 14.21
CA THR A 90 -3.62 -1.60 14.17
C THR A 90 -4.47 -0.48 13.60
N LYS A 91 -5.72 -0.77 13.27
CA LYS A 91 -6.65 0.25 12.72
C LYS A 91 -6.85 1.44 13.67
N ASP A 92 -6.81 1.22 14.98
CA ASP A 92 -7.00 2.27 15.99
C ASP A 92 -5.85 3.29 15.99
N CYS A 93 -4.68 2.90 15.52
CA CYS A 93 -3.52 3.78 15.36
C CYS A 93 -3.62 4.66 14.11
N VAL A 94 -4.54 4.38 13.18
CA VAL A 94 -4.63 5.07 11.90
C VAL A 94 -5.59 6.25 11.98
N LYS A 95 -5.10 7.45 11.67
CA LYS A 95 -5.92 8.65 11.52
C LYS A 95 -5.96 9.08 10.06
N VAL A 96 -7.16 9.22 9.54
CA VAL A 96 -7.38 9.63 8.15
C VAL A 96 -7.74 11.11 8.09
N ARG A 97 -7.05 11.84 7.23
CA ARG A 97 -7.31 13.25 6.94
C ARG A 97 -7.46 13.49 5.45
N TYR A 98 -8.28 14.45 5.11
CA TYR A 98 -8.42 14.93 3.74
C TYR A 98 -7.73 16.27 3.60
N VAL A 99 -6.93 16.43 2.55
CA VAL A 99 -6.19 17.65 2.24
C VAL A 99 -6.63 18.16 0.86
N LEU A 100 -6.81 19.46 0.73
CA LEU A 100 -7.04 20.07 -0.57
C LEU A 100 -5.70 20.48 -1.16
N ASN A 101 -5.40 19.96 -2.36
CA ASN A 101 -4.25 20.38 -3.13
C ASN A 101 -4.68 21.54 -4.04
N ASP A 102 -4.03 22.68 -3.89
CA ASP A 102 -4.28 23.84 -4.74
C ASP A 102 -3.42 23.76 -6.01
N PHE A 103 -4.05 23.38 -7.10
CA PHE A 103 -3.39 23.28 -8.41
C PHE A 103 -3.70 24.46 -9.31
N ASN A 104 -4.32 25.53 -8.79
CA ASN A 104 -4.76 26.69 -9.56
C ASN A 104 -5.62 26.30 -10.80
N CYS A 105 -6.35 25.19 -10.70
CA CYS A 105 -7.23 24.70 -11.78
C CYS A 105 -8.69 24.68 -11.32
N GLY A 106 -9.59 24.98 -12.24
CA GLY A 106 -11.01 24.97 -11.96
C GLY A 106 -11.59 26.34 -11.69
N SER A 107 -12.80 26.39 -11.12
CA SER A 107 -13.55 27.60 -10.84
C SER A 107 -13.87 27.73 -9.36
N ALA A 108 -13.52 28.85 -8.74
CA ALA A 108 -13.89 29.18 -7.36
C ALA A 108 -15.41 29.42 -7.17
N LYS A 109 -16.20 29.39 -8.24
CA LYS A 109 -17.66 29.62 -8.18
C LYS A 109 -18.46 28.42 -7.68
N ARG A 110 -17.86 27.22 -7.63
CA ARG A 110 -18.53 26.00 -7.17
C ARG A 110 -17.90 25.53 -5.86
N HIS A 111 -18.75 25.40 -4.87
CA HIS A 111 -18.37 24.88 -3.57
C HIS A 111 -18.84 23.44 -3.43
N ASN A 112 -17.97 22.56 -3.01
CA ASN A 112 -18.27 21.17 -2.68
C ASN A 112 -17.78 20.89 -1.26
N THR A 113 -18.51 20.07 -0.51
CA THR A 113 -17.98 19.48 0.72
C THR A 113 -17.20 18.22 0.38
N ILE A 114 -16.28 17.80 1.24
CA ILE A 114 -15.56 16.52 1.06
C ILE A 114 -16.59 15.39 0.92
N ARG A 115 -17.60 15.34 1.79
CA ARG A 115 -18.67 14.33 1.75
C ARG A 115 -19.36 14.27 0.38
N SER A 116 -19.78 15.41 -0.17
CA SER A 116 -20.43 15.45 -1.48
C SER A 116 -19.48 15.05 -2.62
N TRP A 117 -18.18 15.32 -2.46
CA TRP A 117 -17.16 14.90 -3.43
C TRP A 117 -16.92 13.40 -3.41
N LEU A 118 -16.80 12.79 -2.23
CA LEU A 118 -16.66 11.35 -2.06
C LEU A 118 -17.89 10.59 -2.59
N ALA A 119 -19.09 11.05 -2.25
CA ALA A 119 -20.34 10.45 -2.69
C ALA A 119 -20.47 10.39 -4.22
N ARG A 120 -19.90 11.35 -4.94
CA ARG A 120 -19.92 11.40 -6.42
C ARG A 120 -19.22 10.18 -7.05
N PHE A 121 -18.23 9.62 -6.39
CA PHE A 121 -17.45 8.48 -6.84
C PHE A 121 -17.70 7.23 -6.00
N GLN A 122 -18.74 7.23 -5.18
CA GLN A 122 -19.11 6.12 -4.29
C GLN A 122 -17.96 5.68 -3.35
N ILE A 123 -17.13 6.66 -2.96
CA ILE A 123 -16.05 6.43 -1.99
C ILE A 123 -16.65 6.63 -0.60
N PRO A 124 -16.60 5.63 0.29
CA PRO A 124 -17.10 5.75 1.67
C PRO A 124 -16.25 6.76 2.45
N GLU A 125 -16.88 7.48 3.37
CA GLU A 125 -16.19 8.40 4.29
C GLU A 125 -15.26 7.61 5.22
N GLU A 126 -15.78 6.50 5.76
CA GLU A 126 -15.03 5.47 6.47
C GLU A 126 -14.80 4.30 5.50
N ASP A 127 -13.57 4.08 5.12
CA ASP A 127 -13.18 3.09 4.11
C ASP A 127 -12.34 2.00 4.77
N ASP A 128 -13.01 0.91 5.18
CA ASP A 128 -12.37 -0.22 5.86
C ASP A 128 -11.21 -0.80 5.05
N PHE A 129 -11.35 -0.85 3.71
CA PHE A 129 -10.24 -1.26 2.87
C PHE A 129 -9.05 -0.32 3.00
N PHE A 130 -9.28 0.99 3.01
CA PHE A 130 -8.18 1.95 3.11
C PHE A 130 -7.46 1.87 4.47
N LEU A 131 -8.21 1.65 5.55
CA LEU A 131 -7.65 1.43 6.88
C LEU A 131 -6.81 0.15 6.90
N GLU A 132 -7.35 -0.97 6.43
CA GLU A 132 -6.65 -2.25 6.37
C GLU A 132 -5.42 -2.19 5.45
N TRP A 133 -5.55 -1.58 4.28
CA TRP A 133 -4.43 -1.32 3.37
C TRP A 133 -3.30 -0.55 4.06
N THR A 134 -3.66 0.49 4.82
CA THR A 134 -2.70 1.31 5.55
C THR A 134 -1.97 0.50 6.62
N VAL A 135 -2.73 -0.28 7.40
CA VAL A 135 -2.18 -1.16 8.44
C VAL A 135 -1.19 -2.16 7.85
N VAL A 136 -1.61 -2.92 6.83
CA VAL A 136 -0.78 -3.95 6.21
C VAL A 136 0.50 -3.35 5.61
N THR A 137 0.37 -2.27 4.85
CA THR A 137 1.54 -1.63 4.22
C THR A 137 2.48 -0.99 5.23
N ALA A 138 1.97 -0.49 6.35
CA ALA A 138 2.78 0.03 7.44
C ALA A 138 3.56 -1.08 8.14
N ASN A 139 2.91 -2.18 8.50
CA ASN A 139 3.57 -3.33 9.12
C ASN A 139 4.66 -3.91 8.22
N LEU A 140 4.38 -4.07 6.93
CA LEU A 140 5.37 -4.52 5.95
C LEU A 140 6.54 -3.53 5.83
N SER A 141 6.25 -2.23 5.81
CA SER A 141 7.28 -1.20 5.77
C SER A 141 8.22 -1.27 6.97
N VAL A 142 7.67 -1.41 8.18
CA VAL A 142 8.48 -1.56 9.41
C VAL A 142 9.33 -2.83 9.34
N MET A 143 8.76 -3.96 8.94
CA MET A 143 9.49 -5.22 8.79
C MET A 143 10.64 -5.12 7.79
N VAL A 144 10.37 -4.62 6.57
CA VAL A 144 11.41 -4.56 5.53
C VAL A 144 12.50 -3.56 5.87
N ASN A 145 12.17 -2.38 6.42
CA ASN A 145 13.17 -1.44 6.91
C ASN A 145 14.06 -2.07 7.99
N LYS A 146 13.48 -2.88 8.89
CA LYS A 146 14.25 -3.60 9.91
C LYS A 146 15.17 -4.65 9.30
N MET A 147 14.68 -5.43 8.31
CA MET A 147 15.50 -6.42 7.59
C MET A 147 16.70 -5.75 6.89
N GLU A 148 16.49 -4.58 6.25
CA GLU A 148 17.58 -3.83 5.63
C GLU A 148 18.60 -3.32 6.67
N ASN A 149 18.13 -2.80 7.79
CA ASN A 149 19.00 -2.34 8.88
C ASN A 149 19.80 -3.48 9.54
N LEU A 150 19.26 -4.69 9.55
CA LEU A 150 19.95 -5.90 10.01
C LEU A 150 20.84 -6.52 8.91
N HIS A 151 20.94 -5.86 7.75
CA HIS A 151 21.79 -6.30 6.63
C HIS A 151 21.44 -7.68 6.07
N PHE A 152 20.13 -8.01 5.98
CA PHE A 152 19.70 -9.24 5.31
C PHE A 152 20.26 -9.32 3.88
N PRO A 153 20.61 -10.52 3.39
CA PRO A 153 21.11 -10.70 2.03
C PRO A 153 20.12 -10.16 0.98
N SER A 154 20.62 -9.50 -0.07
CA SER A 154 19.79 -8.93 -1.14
C SER A 154 18.82 -9.95 -1.73
N ARG A 155 19.24 -11.21 -1.90
CA ARG A 155 18.39 -12.30 -2.38
C ARG A 155 17.19 -12.55 -1.46
N THR A 156 17.36 -12.45 -0.15
CA THR A 156 16.28 -12.60 0.82
C THR A 156 15.27 -11.43 0.71
N LEU A 157 15.79 -10.20 0.60
CA LEU A 157 14.95 -9.02 0.39
C LEU A 157 14.16 -9.09 -0.92
N GLU A 158 14.80 -9.52 -2.01
CA GLU A 158 14.12 -9.74 -3.30
C GLU A 158 12.99 -10.78 -3.19
N MET A 159 13.21 -11.88 -2.49
CA MET A 159 12.16 -12.88 -2.23
C MET A 159 11.00 -12.29 -1.45
N VAL A 160 11.27 -11.51 -0.39
CA VAL A 160 10.25 -10.84 0.42
C VAL A 160 9.48 -9.83 -0.42
N TRP A 161 10.15 -9.00 -1.21
CA TRP A 161 9.48 -8.04 -2.12
C TRP A 161 8.59 -8.75 -3.15
N ASN A 162 9.03 -9.88 -3.71
CA ASN A 162 8.22 -10.65 -4.66
C ASN A 162 6.97 -11.25 -3.99
N ILE A 163 7.07 -11.74 -2.75
CA ILE A 163 5.92 -12.22 -1.98
C ILE A 163 4.95 -11.06 -1.72
N ILE A 164 5.45 -9.93 -1.23
CA ILE A 164 4.65 -8.73 -0.96
C ILE A 164 3.94 -8.27 -2.24
N PHE A 165 4.68 -8.14 -3.34
CA PHE A 165 4.11 -7.71 -4.63
C PHE A 165 3.02 -8.65 -5.13
N SER A 166 3.28 -9.95 -5.09
CA SER A 166 2.31 -10.95 -5.54
C SER A 166 1.01 -10.91 -4.72
N LEU A 167 1.12 -10.84 -3.40
CA LEU A 167 -0.05 -10.81 -2.51
C LEU A 167 -0.77 -9.46 -2.52
N LEU A 168 -0.05 -8.33 -2.61
CA LEU A 168 -0.69 -7.03 -2.64
C LEU A 168 -1.34 -6.69 -3.99
N TYR A 169 -0.80 -7.18 -5.13
CA TYR A 169 -1.20 -6.63 -6.42
C TYR A 169 -1.60 -7.65 -7.48
N VAL A 170 -1.09 -8.89 -7.42
CA VAL A 170 -1.22 -9.84 -8.54
C VAL A 170 -2.28 -10.92 -8.28
N ASN A 171 -2.31 -11.51 -7.10
CA ASN A 171 -3.08 -12.72 -6.80
C ASN A 171 -4.58 -12.44 -6.60
N TYR A 172 -5.22 -11.75 -7.55
CA TYR A 172 -6.66 -11.47 -7.51
C TYR A 172 -7.39 -12.05 -8.72
N ASP A 173 -8.43 -12.82 -8.44
CA ASP A 173 -9.39 -13.31 -9.44
C ASP A 173 -10.49 -12.26 -9.65
N THR A 174 -10.52 -11.64 -10.82
CA THR A 174 -11.50 -10.59 -11.16
C THR A 174 -12.94 -11.12 -11.30
N GLY A 175 -13.12 -12.43 -11.34
CA GLY A 175 -14.43 -13.10 -11.33
C GLY A 175 -15.05 -13.26 -9.94
N LYS A 176 -14.28 -13.01 -8.86
CA LYS A 176 -14.72 -13.12 -7.47
C LYS A 176 -14.79 -11.75 -6.81
N GLU A 177 -15.44 -11.65 -5.65
CA GLU A 177 -15.45 -10.44 -4.85
C GLU A 177 -14.04 -10.07 -4.37
N PHE A 178 -13.75 -8.76 -4.36
CA PHE A 178 -12.42 -8.24 -4.01
C PHE A 178 -12.08 -8.42 -2.53
N MET A 179 -12.99 -7.98 -1.64
CA MET A 179 -12.66 -7.88 -0.20
C MET A 179 -12.24 -9.20 0.43
N PRO A 180 -12.93 -10.34 0.22
CA PRO A 180 -12.49 -11.62 0.80
C PRO A 180 -11.11 -12.06 0.33
N GLN A 181 -10.72 -11.73 -0.91
CA GLN A 181 -9.39 -12.03 -1.44
C GLN A 181 -8.32 -11.13 -0.82
N PHE A 182 -8.65 -9.85 -0.65
CA PHE A 182 -7.75 -8.90 0.00
C PHE A 182 -7.54 -9.23 1.48
N GLU A 183 -8.60 -9.58 2.22
CA GLU A 183 -8.53 -9.98 3.62
C GLU A 183 -7.63 -11.21 3.81
N LEU A 184 -7.74 -12.19 2.91
CA LEU A 184 -6.85 -13.36 2.92
C LEU A 184 -5.38 -12.97 2.64
N ALA A 185 -5.14 -12.10 1.66
CA ALA A 185 -3.80 -11.61 1.36
C ALA A 185 -3.22 -10.80 2.52
N ALA A 186 -4.03 -9.94 3.14
CA ALA A 186 -3.66 -9.15 4.32
C ALA A 186 -3.27 -10.04 5.51
N GLU A 187 -4.06 -11.09 5.78
CA GLU A 187 -3.75 -12.06 6.83
C GLU A 187 -2.42 -12.79 6.56
N GLN A 188 -2.16 -13.22 5.33
CA GLN A 188 -0.90 -13.87 4.95
C GLN A 188 0.30 -12.93 5.12
N LEU A 189 0.16 -11.65 4.76
CA LEU A 189 1.19 -10.64 4.91
C LEU A 189 1.45 -10.29 6.39
N ASN A 190 0.38 -10.15 7.18
CA ASN A 190 0.51 -9.94 8.63
C ASN A 190 1.14 -11.17 9.31
N ALA A 191 0.83 -12.39 8.87
CA ALA A 191 1.48 -13.60 9.38
C ALA A 191 2.98 -13.62 9.05
N LEU A 192 3.38 -13.14 7.87
CA LEU A 192 4.79 -12.96 7.50
C LEU A 192 5.50 -11.99 8.47
N CYS A 193 4.87 -10.85 8.77
CA CYS A 193 5.40 -9.89 9.73
C CYS A 193 5.55 -10.51 11.14
N ARG A 194 4.52 -11.18 11.66
CA ARG A 194 4.55 -11.84 12.97
C ARG A 194 5.66 -12.89 13.06
N LYS A 195 5.82 -13.69 12.00
CA LYS A 195 6.90 -14.70 11.94
C LYS A 195 8.29 -14.04 11.99
N PHE A 196 8.47 -12.93 11.29
CA PHE A 196 9.74 -12.19 11.35
C PHE A 196 10.04 -11.70 12.78
N TRP A 197 9.05 -11.12 13.47
CA TRP A 197 9.23 -10.62 14.84
C TRP A 197 9.48 -11.74 15.85
N SER A 198 8.86 -12.92 15.69
CA SER A 198 9.12 -14.05 16.59
C SER A 198 10.56 -14.56 16.47
N LEU A 199 11.11 -14.64 15.25
CA LEU A 199 12.50 -15.05 15.04
C LEU A 199 13.50 -14.04 15.62
N GLU A 200 13.23 -12.74 15.49
CA GLU A 200 14.09 -11.70 16.09
C GLU A 200 14.07 -11.75 17.62
N ALA A 201 12.94 -12.07 18.23
CA ALA A 201 12.83 -12.20 19.69
C ALA A 201 13.68 -13.39 20.20
N GLU A 202 13.64 -14.53 19.54
CA GLU A 202 14.44 -15.72 19.90
C GLU A 202 15.95 -15.46 19.81
N GLU A 203 16.42 -14.78 18.74
CA GLU A 203 17.83 -14.42 18.57
C GLU A 203 18.33 -13.43 19.65
N THR A 204 17.49 -12.53 20.12
CA THR A 204 17.85 -11.57 21.18
C THR A 204 17.92 -12.22 22.56
N GLU A 205 17.11 -13.23 22.84
CA GLU A 205 17.16 -13.99 24.10
C GLU A 205 18.41 -14.87 24.16
N ASP A 206 18.78 -15.57 23.09
CA ASP A 206 19.94 -16.43 23.02
C ASP A 206 21.27 -15.64 23.16
N SER A 207 21.33 -14.44 22.58
CA SER A 207 22.47 -13.53 22.71
C SER A 207 22.65 -12.94 24.12
N SER A 208 21.64 -13.01 24.99
CA SER A 208 21.69 -12.53 26.36
C SER A 208 22.27 -13.55 27.36
N ILE A 209 22.34 -14.83 26.95
CA ILE A 209 22.78 -15.94 27.81
C ILE A 209 24.32 -16.08 27.82
N ASP A 210 25.03 -15.56 26.84
CA ASP A 210 26.49 -15.75 26.69
C ASP A 210 27.30 -14.50 27.07
N LYS A 211 27.06 -13.95 28.29
CA LYS A 211 28.02 -13.05 28.95
C LYS A 211 28.77 -13.85 30.01
N PRO A 212 30.04 -14.26 29.79
CA PRO A 212 30.85 -14.83 30.84
C PRO A 212 30.99 -13.82 31.98
N LYS A 213 30.58 -14.22 33.18
CA LYS A 213 30.90 -13.48 34.41
C LYS A 213 32.44 -13.34 34.47
N MET A 214 32.93 -12.12 34.33
CA MET A 214 34.29 -11.82 34.70
C MET A 214 34.50 -12.23 36.17
N PRO A 215 35.54 -13.03 36.50
CA PRO A 215 35.87 -13.29 37.87
C PRO A 215 36.43 -12.00 38.51
N ASP A 216 35.89 -11.65 39.68
CA ASP A 216 36.45 -10.64 40.55
C ASP A 216 37.91 -11.01 40.85
N LEU A 217 38.85 -10.26 40.30
CA LEU A 217 40.24 -10.24 40.74
C LEU A 217 40.42 -9.05 41.68
N LEU A 218 40.60 -9.38 42.96
CA LEU A 218 41.17 -8.55 44.02
C LEU A 218 42.51 -7.95 43.62
#